data_79958210d1fec00bb3056625a71e1270
#
_entry.id   79958210d1fec00bb3056625a71e1270
#
_cell.length_a   1.000
_cell.length_b   1.000
_cell.length_c   1.000
_cell.angle_alpha   90.00
_cell.angle_beta   90.00
_cell.angle_gamma   90.00
#
_symmetry.space_group_name_H-M   'P 1'
#
loop_
_entity.id
_entity.type
_entity.pdbx_description
1 polymer ?
#
loop_
_entity_poly.entity_id
_entity_poly.type
_entity_poly.pdbx_seq_one_letter_code
_entity_poly.pdbx_strand_id
1 'polypeptide(L)'
;MAMPAARAELRIEGIEDERLENARSFAGLSDEPCDAPAWRVRRGFRNLDQEITDALRALGYYGPTFEKTLDLEREGCWLATVVVDAGPRTRYREVEVRIGGAAEEDPTFLAEAREGRPREGEPLHHGNYAAYKDRLRITAAERGYVEAEFTAARIDVWPEQQAADVTLHFASGPRYRVGEVTIEQDFLEPGLARAFLDLSEGVPYDAALVSDAYQAMLTSGYFRSVRIEPDLSVSPDHRVPIRVRLTPATRIEYNAGVGVSTDGGVRLRGGYENMRVNDRGHRLRAELLASDVETFLTASYRLPIGDPTVEWLSYNAGLRNEDTDTSETDSATFGVKRVTKLGNDWLRTEGLELGYWDYQVSTDSDDSVLVLPSLAFSRARFDWDVNPRRGYSVGVEARGTHRAIGSTTSFLQFSGYFRFVHPLGPKGKLIAGTELGFTMKSELEELPPEFRFFAGGDASVRGYGYQTLGPTDDEGNVVGGTRLATVRLEYVHDLFGNFAGAVFVDAGNAFDELDWSPNIGAGIGLRWRSPVGPLRVYLAHPFDDTDRSVRLHITLGPDL
;
A
#
# COMPACT_ATOMS: atom_id res chain seq x y z
N MET A 1 3.13 -37.65 40.28
CA MET A 1 4.11 -37.24 39.27
C MET A 1 3.95 -38.21 38.12
N ALA A 2 3.19 -37.87 37.09
CA ALA A 2 3.01 -38.74 35.93
C ALA A 2 4.29 -38.74 35.11
N MET A 3 4.92 -39.89 34.93
CA MET A 3 6.01 -40.05 33.96
C MET A 3 5.51 -39.67 32.57
N PRO A 4 6.25 -38.90 31.77
CA PRO A 4 5.87 -38.66 30.39
C PRO A 4 5.79 -40.00 29.67
N ALA A 5 4.68 -40.23 28.94
CA ALA A 5 4.51 -41.41 28.11
C ALA A 5 5.71 -41.57 27.16
N ALA A 6 6.33 -42.74 27.12
CA ALA A 6 7.40 -43.04 26.19
C ALA A 6 6.89 -42.79 24.75
N ARG A 7 7.63 -42.03 23.96
CA ARG A 7 7.30 -41.76 22.53
C ARG A 7 8.23 -42.60 21.67
N ALA A 8 7.70 -43.03 20.51
CA ALA A 8 8.54 -43.58 19.45
C ALA A 8 9.61 -42.56 19.11
N GLU A 9 10.84 -42.98 19.05
CA GLU A 9 11.95 -42.04 18.90
C GLU A 9 12.97 -42.55 17.90
N LEU A 10 13.10 -41.82 16.79
CA LEU A 10 14.24 -41.93 15.92
C LEU A 10 15.22 -40.80 16.28
N ARG A 11 16.40 -41.19 16.77
CA ARG A 11 17.51 -40.27 17.02
C ARG A 11 18.51 -40.34 15.88
N ILE A 12 18.74 -39.20 15.22
CA ILE A 12 19.79 -39.04 14.22
C ILE A 12 20.84 -38.12 14.83
N GLU A 13 22.04 -38.61 14.98
CA GLU A 13 23.18 -37.93 15.60
C GLU A 13 24.34 -37.82 14.61
N GLY A 14 25.30 -36.91 14.84
CA GLY A 14 26.48 -36.71 14.01
C GLY A 14 26.28 -35.73 12.85
N ILE A 15 25.03 -35.30 12.59
CA ILE A 15 24.68 -34.29 11.59
C ILE A 15 23.75 -33.24 12.21
N GLU A 16 23.83 -32.02 11.72
CA GLU A 16 23.10 -30.86 12.23
C GLU A 16 22.48 -30.05 11.08
N ASP A 17 21.69 -29.01 11.41
CA ASP A 17 21.07 -28.05 10.50
C ASP A 17 20.31 -28.74 9.33
N GLU A 18 20.48 -28.24 8.13
CA GLU A 18 19.81 -28.72 6.90
C GLU A 18 20.02 -30.23 6.66
N ARG A 19 21.16 -30.79 7.03
CA ARG A 19 21.44 -32.22 6.92
C ARG A 19 20.50 -33.06 7.79
N LEU A 20 20.31 -32.62 9.03
CA LEU A 20 19.43 -33.29 9.99
C LEU A 20 17.96 -33.17 9.59
N GLU A 21 17.54 -31.97 9.15
CA GLU A 21 16.16 -31.75 8.67
C GLU A 21 15.86 -32.62 7.45
N ASN A 22 16.78 -32.66 6.48
CA ASN A 22 16.61 -33.47 5.28
C ASN A 22 16.61 -34.97 5.61
N ALA A 23 17.55 -35.44 6.45
CA ALA A 23 17.58 -36.82 6.88
C ALA A 23 16.28 -37.24 7.60
N ARG A 24 15.72 -36.41 8.45
CA ARG A 24 14.43 -36.67 9.12
C ARG A 24 13.25 -36.73 8.17
N SER A 25 13.22 -35.87 7.15
CA SER A 25 12.14 -35.83 6.16
C SER A 25 12.11 -37.04 5.26
N PHE A 26 13.27 -37.70 5.03
CA PHE A 26 13.37 -38.91 4.24
C PHE A 26 13.22 -40.21 5.05
N ALA A 27 13.48 -40.15 6.36
CA ALA A 27 13.45 -41.34 7.23
C ALA A 27 12.01 -41.76 7.54
N GLY A 28 11.44 -42.68 6.76
CA GLY A 28 10.08 -43.18 6.92
C GLY A 28 9.79 -43.82 8.30
N LEU A 29 10.87 -44.22 9.04
CA LEU A 29 10.71 -44.70 10.41
C LEU A 29 10.23 -43.61 11.39
N SER A 30 10.44 -42.33 11.08
CA SER A 30 9.99 -41.20 11.90
C SER A 30 8.46 -41.18 12.08
N ASP A 31 7.71 -41.71 11.14
CA ASP A 31 6.24 -41.69 11.13
C ASP A 31 5.61 -42.91 11.81
N GLU A 32 6.42 -43.86 12.28
CA GLU A 32 5.91 -45.08 12.88
C GLU A 32 5.53 -44.87 14.36
N PRO A 33 4.29 -45.24 14.76
CA PRO A 33 3.84 -45.09 16.13
C PRO A 33 4.50 -46.08 17.12
N CYS A 34 4.42 -45.82 18.41
CA CYS A 34 5.01 -46.65 19.46
C CYS A 34 4.55 -48.10 19.44
N ASP A 35 3.30 -48.33 19.07
CA ASP A 35 2.64 -49.64 19.01
C ASP A 35 2.78 -50.33 17.64
N ALA A 36 3.65 -49.78 16.77
CA ALA A 36 3.91 -50.36 15.47
C ALA A 36 4.48 -51.81 15.63
N PRO A 37 4.01 -52.77 14.82
CA PRO A 37 4.51 -54.15 14.89
C PRO A 37 6.02 -54.21 14.70
N ALA A 38 6.72 -55.00 15.52
CA ALA A 38 8.19 -55.11 15.51
C ALA A 38 8.80 -55.37 14.13
N TRP A 39 8.11 -56.15 13.26
CA TRP A 39 8.55 -56.43 11.91
C TRP A 39 8.56 -55.15 11.04
N ARG A 40 7.63 -54.27 11.27
CA ARG A 40 7.48 -53.00 10.54
C ARG A 40 8.61 -52.03 10.93
N VAL A 41 8.84 -51.86 12.24
CA VAL A 41 9.94 -51.08 12.78
C VAL A 41 11.29 -51.61 12.30
N ARG A 42 11.51 -52.96 12.33
CA ARG A 42 12.74 -53.59 11.80
C ARG A 42 12.91 -53.36 10.30
N ARG A 43 11.85 -53.32 9.53
CA ARG A 43 11.90 -53.00 8.10
C ARG A 43 12.34 -51.56 7.86
N GLY A 44 11.68 -50.60 8.53
CA GLY A 44 12.05 -49.18 8.46
C GLY A 44 13.50 -48.97 8.88
N PHE A 45 13.91 -49.58 9.99
CA PHE A 45 15.30 -49.49 10.49
C PHE A 45 16.34 -50.02 9.49
N ARG A 46 16.03 -51.05 8.73
CA ARG A 46 16.95 -51.54 7.68
C ARG A 46 17.08 -50.57 6.51
N ASN A 47 15.99 -49.84 6.19
CA ASN A 47 15.98 -48.92 5.05
C ASN A 47 16.62 -47.55 5.38
N LEU A 48 16.81 -47.20 6.68
CA LEU A 48 17.33 -45.90 7.11
C LEU A 48 18.65 -45.49 6.42
N ASP A 49 19.56 -46.44 6.22
CA ASP A 49 20.86 -46.15 5.58
C ASP A 49 20.64 -45.58 4.17
N GLN A 50 19.78 -46.23 3.39
CA GLN A 50 19.47 -45.80 2.05
C GLN A 50 18.70 -44.47 2.05
N GLU A 51 17.69 -44.34 2.90
CA GLU A 51 16.85 -43.14 3.03
C GLU A 51 17.69 -41.90 3.44
N ILE A 52 18.56 -42.05 4.45
CA ILE A 52 19.46 -40.96 4.88
C ILE A 52 20.54 -40.70 3.83
N THR A 53 21.06 -41.75 3.15
CA THR A 53 22.00 -41.55 2.04
C THR A 53 21.36 -40.71 0.92
N ASP A 54 20.13 -41.01 0.54
CA ASP A 54 19.44 -40.28 -0.54
C ASP A 54 19.15 -38.80 -0.09
N ALA A 55 18.79 -38.59 1.19
CA ALA A 55 18.67 -37.26 1.77
C ALA A 55 19.98 -36.48 1.70
N LEU A 56 21.09 -37.08 2.11
CA LEU A 56 22.39 -36.43 2.13
C LEU A 56 22.97 -36.20 0.72
N ARG A 57 22.69 -37.11 -0.24
CA ARG A 57 23.04 -36.91 -1.66
C ARG A 57 22.41 -35.64 -2.23
N ALA A 58 21.17 -35.31 -1.86
CA ALA A 58 20.54 -34.09 -2.28
C ALA A 58 21.34 -32.83 -1.88
N LEU A 59 22.11 -32.92 -0.81
CA LEU A 59 22.95 -31.85 -0.26
C LEU A 59 24.43 -31.95 -0.69
N GLY A 60 24.76 -32.94 -1.55
CA GLY A 60 26.11 -33.14 -2.08
C GLY A 60 27.03 -34.08 -1.27
N TYR A 61 26.49 -34.87 -0.33
CA TYR A 61 27.23 -35.85 0.45
C TYR A 61 26.95 -37.25 -0.12
N TYR A 62 27.96 -37.93 -0.67
CA TYR A 62 27.80 -39.19 -1.41
C TYR A 62 28.36 -40.40 -0.71
N GLY A 63 29.10 -40.22 0.35
CA GLY A 63 29.76 -41.31 1.08
C GLY A 63 29.48 -41.30 2.57
N PRO A 64 28.21 -41.21 3.02
CA PRO A 64 27.93 -41.28 4.44
C PRO A 64 28.20 -42.65 5.00
N THR A 65 28.62 -42.72 6.27
CA THR A 65 28.75 -43.95 7.04
C THR A 65 27.81 -43.94 8.23
N PHE A 66 27.39 -45.12 8.70
CA PHE A 66 26.34 -45.25 9.70
C PHE A 66 26.74 -46.24 10.80
N GLU A 67 26.50 -45.81 12.05
CA GLU A 67 26.42 -46.71 13.19
C GLU A 67 25.01 -46.67 13.73
N LYS A 68 24.33 -47.82 13.84
CA LYS A 68 22.92 -47.82 14.23
C LYS A 68 22.56 -48.90 15.23
N THR A 69 21.68 -48.58 16.15
CA THR A 69 21.15 -49.47 17.18
C THR A 69 19.62 -49.38 17.23
N LEU A 70 18.97 -50.52 17.50
CA LEU A 70 17.53 -50.63 17.62
C LEU A 70 17.17 -51.31 18.92
N ASP A 71 16.47 -50.63 19.81
CA ASP A 71 15.91 -51.16 21.05
C ASP A 71 14.40 -51.32 20.90
N LEU A 72 13.93 -52.55 20.88
CA LEU A 72 12.49 -52.92 20.83
C LEU A 72 11.95 -53.35 22.18
N GLU A 73 12.81 -53.48 23.22
CA GLU A 73 12.45 -53.97 24.53
C GLU A 73 12.18 -52.82 25.54
N ARG A 74 12.33 -51.58 25.12
CA ARG A 74 12.05 -50.42 25.94
C ARG A 74 10.55 -50.41 26.31
N GLU A 75 10.24 -50.21 27.59
CA GLU A 75 8.86 -50.20 28.11
C GLU A 75 7.97 -49.21 27.30
N GLY A 76 7.03 -49.76 26.54
CA GLY A 76 5.94 -49.07 25.87
C GLY A 76 6.29 -48.40 24.53
N CYS A 77 7.54 -48.50 24.03
CA CYS A 77 7.92 -47.86 22.76
C CYS A 77 9.30 -48.33 22.28
N TRP A 78 9.55 -48.25 20.97
CA TRP A 78 10.85 -48.53 20.35
C TRP A 78 11.74 -47.27 20.35
N LEU A 79 13.07 -47.49 20.32
CA LEU A 79 14.09 -46.47 20.13
C LEU A 79 15.05 -46.92 19.04
N ALA A 80 15.21 -46.14 17.98
CA ALA A 80 16.25 -46.31 16.98
C ALA A 80 17.23 -45.13 17.09
N THR A 81 18.51 -45.44 17.19
CA THR A 81 19.58 -44.42 17.17
C THR A 81 20.46 -44.69 15.96
N VAL A 82 20.70 -43.65 15.18
CA VAL A 82 21.57 -43.66 14.00
C VAL A 82 22.59 -42.53 14.16
N VAL A 83 23.87 -42.89 14.28
CA VAL A 83 24.97 -41.95 14.22
C VAL A 83 25.47 -41.89 12.77
N VAL A 84 25.44 -40.69 12.21
CA VAL A 84 25.73 -40.44 10.81
C VAL A 84 27.02 -39.64 10.68
N ASP A 85 28.02 -40.16 10.00
CA ASP A 85 29.10 -39.33 9.48
C ASP A 85 28.79 -39.07 8.00
N ALA A 86 28.47 -37.82 7.66
CA ALA A 86 28.10 -37.42 6.31
C ALA A 86 29.25 -37.52 5.32
N GLY A 87 30.48 -37.58 5.80
CA GLY A 87 31.69 -37.56 4.94
C GLY A 87 31.93 -36.21 4.27
N PRO A 88 32.87 -36.12 3.34
CA PRO A 88 33.20 -34.88 2.65
C PRO A 88 32.12 -34.46 1.65
N ARG A 89 31.87 -33.14 1.57
CA ARG A 89 30.90 -32.56 0.64
C ARG A 89 31.50 -32.38 -0.74
N THR A 90 30.82 -32.87 -1.79
CA THR A 90 31.15 -32.66 -3.18
C THR A 90 31.01 -31.21 -3.58
N ARG A 91 31.90 -30.70 -4.42
CA ARG A 91 31.90 -29.34 -4.94
C ARG A 91 31.84 -29.30 -6.46
N TYR A 92 31.31 -28.21 -6.99
CA TYR A 92 31.37 -27.97 -8.43
C TYR A 92 32.83 -27.75 -8.86
N ARG A 93 33.29 -28.56 -9.79
CA ARG A 93 34.61 -28.47 -10.42
C ARG A 93 34.57 -27.66 -11.69
N GLU A 94 33.59 -27.95 -12.57
CA GLU A 94 33.35 -27.26 -13.82
C GLU A 94 31.87 -26.92 -13.94
N VAL A 95 31.56 -25.67 -14.34
CA VAL A 95 30.18 -25.20 -14.48
C VAL A 95 30.00 -24.54 -15.84
N GLU A 96 29.45 -25.31 -16.78
CA GLU A 96 29.08 -24.81 -18.08
C GLU A 96 27.59 -24.48 -18.12
N VAL A 97 27.26 -23.18 -18.14
CA VAL A 97 25.88 -22.67 -18.33
C VAL A 97 25.87 -21.81 -19.58
N ARG A 98 25.12 -22.24 -20.59
CA ARG A 98 24.90 -21.51 -21.84
C ARG A 98 23.45 -21.16 -22.01
N ILE A 99 23.17 -19.88 -22.35
CA ILE A 99 21.86 -19.38 -22.73
C ILE A 99 21.96 -18.98 -24.20
N GLY A 100 21.14 -19.61 -25.04
CA GLY A 100 21.10 -19.35 -26.48
C GLY A 100 19.70 -18.93 -26.92
N GLY A 101 19.60 -18.46 -28.16
CA GLY A 101 18.37 -17.93 -28.73
C GLY A 101 18.17 -16.44 -28.42
N ALA A 102 16.96 -15.94 -28.56
CA ALA A 102 16.69 -14.50 -28.43
C ALA A 102 16.90 -13.96 -27.00
N ALA A 103 16.93 -14.81 -25.96
CA ALA A 103 17.24 -14.41 -24.60
C ALA A 103 18.71 -14.04 -24.37
N GLU A 104 19.61 -14.42 -25.27
CA GLU A 104 21.03 -14.06 -25.21
C GLU A 104 21.25 -12.55 -25.30
N GLU A 105 20.35 -11.83 -25.97
CA GLU A 105 20.38 -10.37 -26.12
C GLU A 105 19.42 -9.63 -25.18
N ASP A 106 18.71 -10.36 -24.29
CA ASP A 106 17.76 -9.75 -23.35
C ASP A 106 18.43 -9.45 -22.00
N PRO A 107 18.74 -8.16 -21.69
CA PRO A 107 19.48 -7.80 -20.50
C PRO A 107 18.72 -8.13 -19.21
N THR A 108 17.39 -8.09 -19.23
CA THR A 108 16.54 -8.43 -18.08
C THR A 108 16.58 -9.94 -17.83
N PHE A 109 16.43 -10.76 -18.87
CA PHE A 109 16.57 -12.20 -18.74
C PHE A 109 17.95 -12.60 -18.21
N LEU A 110 19.00 -11.99 -18.76
CA LEU A 110 20.38 -12.25 -18.33
C LEU A 110 20.68 -11.80 -16.90
N ALA A 111 20.01 -10.76 -16.41
CA ALA A 111 20.13 -10.32 -15.01
C ALA A 111 19.55 -11.38 -14.07
N GLU A 112 18.33 -11.86 -14.33
CA GLU A 112 17.68 -12.93 -13.58
C GLU A 112 18.46 -14.26 -13.66
N ALA A 113 18.99 -14.59 -14.82
CA ALA A 113 19.79 -15.79 -15.04
C ALA A 113 21.15 -15.82 -14.31
N ARG A 114 21.62 -14.69 -13.78
CA ARG A 114 22.81 -14.62 -12.92
C ARG A 114 22.52 -15.01 -11.48
N GLU A 115 21.29 -14.83 -11.05
CA GLU A 115 20.87 -15.10 -9.68
C GLU A 115 20.74 -16.60 -9.44
N GLY A 116 21.42 -17.11 -8.41
CA GLY A 116 21.41 -18.52 -8.05
C GLY A 116 22.15 -19.44 -9.04
N ARG A 117 22.88 -18.89 -10.02
CA ARG A 117 23.71 -19.68 -10.94
C ARG A 117 24.78 -20.42 -10.15
N PRO A 118 24.92 -21.75 -10.34
CA PRO A 118 26.00 -22.52 -9.74
C PRO A 118 27.37 -21.96 -10.13
N ARG A 119 28.34 -21.99 -9.21
CA ARG A 119 29.71 -21.50 -9.44
C ARG A 119 30.73 -22.56 -9.07
N GLU A 120 31.83 -22.56 -9.79
CA GLU A 120 32.97 -23.45 -9.50
C GLU A 120 33.46 -23.23 -8.06
N GLY A 121 33.77 -24.33 -7.36
CA GLY A 121 34.18 -24.35 -5.97
C GLY A 121 33.04 -24.26 -4.94
N GLU A 122 31.82 -23.91 -5.33
CA GLU A 122 30.67 -23.96 -4.42
C GLU A 122 30.28 -25.42 -4.10
N PRO A 123 29.71 -25.67 -2.93
CA PRO A 123 29.19 -26.98 -2.57
C PRO A 123 28.06 -27.43 -3.50
N LEU A 124 28.08 -28.65 -3.95
CA LEU A 124 26.96 -29.23 -4.72
C LEU A 124 25.70 -29.28 -3.85
N HIS A 125 24.59 -28.80 -4.43
CA HIS A 125 23.27 -28.85 -3.84
C HIS A 125 22.23 -29.05 -4.94
N HIS A 126 21.61 -30.23 -4.99
CA HIS A 126 20.66 -30.55 -6.06
C HIS A 126 19.41 -29.67 -6.05
N GLY A 127 18.92 -29.29 -4.86
CA GLY A 127 17.78 -28.36 -4.71
C GLY A 127 18.08 -26.99 -5.32
N ASN A 128 19.25 -26.41 -5.08
CA ASN A 128 19.65 -25.13 -5.66
C ASN A 128 19.79 -25.21 -7.19
N TYR A 129 20.32 -26.31 -7.70
CA TYR A 129 20.37 -26.53 -9.15
C TYR A 129 18.98 -26.67 -9.78
N ALA A 130 18.06 -27.37 -9.12
CA ALA A 130 16.68 -27.48 -9.56
C ALA A 130 15.98 -26.12 -9.53
N ALA A 131 16.12 -25.36 -8.44
CA ALA A 131 15.58 -24.02 -8.30
C ALA A 131 16.13 -23.05 -9.37
N TYR A 132 17.40 -23.16 -9.71
CA TYR A 132 17.99 -22.36 -10.79
C TYR A 132 17.37 -22.69 -12.16
N LYS A 133 17.16 -23.97 -12.47
CA LYS A 133 16.47 -24.37 -13.71
C LYS A 133 15.03 -23.87 -13.76
N ASP A 134 14.31 -23.99 -12.64
CA ASP A 134 12.93 -23.53 -12.57
C ASP A 134 12.85 -22.00 -12.71
N ARG A 135 13.79 -21.26 -12.15
CA ARG A 135 13.92 -19.80 -12.37
C ARG A 135 14.06 -19.49 -13.86
N LEU A 136 14.97 -20.14 -14.57
CA LEU A 136 15.14 -19.92 -16.00
C LEU A 136 13.85 -20.20 -16.80
N ARG A 137 13.11 -21.26 -16.45
CA ARG A 137 11.83 -21.57 -17.10
C ARG A 137 10.76 -20.53 -16.80
N ILE A 138 10.64 -20.12 -15.53
CA ILE A 138 9.68 -19.12 -15.10
C ILE A 138 9.98 -17.79 -15.80
N THR A 139 11.21 -17.31 -15.73
CA THR A 139 11.62 -16.07 -16.41
C THR A 139 11.38 -16.14 -17.91
N ALA A 140 11.63 -17.28 -18.54
CA ALA A 140 11.35 -17.47 -19.97
C ALA A 140 9.85 -17.35 -20.27
N ALA A 141 9.00 -18.02 -19.50
CA ALA A 141 7.55 -17.93 -19.68
C ALA A 141 7.03 -16.52 -19.44
N GLU A 142 7.49 -15.84 -18.37
CA GLU A 142 7.12 -14.46 -18.04
C GLU A 142 7.49 -13.48 -19.15
N ARG A 143 8.61 -13.70 -19.82
CA ARG A 143 9.12 -12.81 -20.87
C ARG A 143 8.74 -13.24 -22.30
N GLY A 144 7.88 -14.25 -22.44
CA GLY A 144 7.34 -14.69 -23.72
C GLY A 144 8.27 -15.57 -24.55
N TYR A 145 9.22 -16.25 -23.92
CA TYR A 145 10.01 -17.30 -24.56
C TYR A 145 9.27 -18.64 -24.45
N VAL A 146 8.20 -18.79 -25.21
CA VAL A 146 7.24 -19.91 -25.10
C VAL A 146 7.87 -21.25 -25.48
N GLU A 147 8.84 -21.23 -26.41
CA GLU A 147 9.52 -22.42 -26.92
C GLU A 147 10.77 -22.78 -26.12
N ALA A 148 10.97 -22.14 -24.95
CA ALA A 148 12.20 -22.33 -24.18
C ALA A 148 12.33 -23.75 -23.63
N GLU A 149 13.50 -24.37 -23.88
CA GLU A 149 13.81 -25.71 -23.42
C GLU A 149 15.26 -25.85 -22.98
N PHE A 150 15.52 -26.88 -22.17
CA PHE A 150 16.89 -27.30 -21.89
C PHE A 150 17.34 -28.31 -22.92
N THR A 151 18.33 -27.96 -23.75
CA THR A 151 18.97 -28.89 -24.70
C THR A 151 20.01 -29.78 -24.04
N ALA A 152 20.56 -29.36 -22.88
CA ALA A 152 21.35 -30.17 -21.98
C ALA A 152 21.10 -29.74 -20.53
N ALA A 153 20.93 -30.69 -19.61
CA ALA A 153 20.70 -30.40 -18.18
C ALA A 153 21.18 -31.60 -17.35
N ARG A 154 22.47 -31.68 -17.05
CA ARG A 154 23.04 -32.80 -16.30
C ARG A 154 24.06 -32.32 -15.27
N ILE A 155 24.21 -33.13 -14.24
CA ILE A 155 25.28 -33.06 -13.26
C ILE A 155 25.98 -34.43 -13.27
N ASP A 156 27.25 -34.43 -13.61
CA ASP A 156 28.09 -35.59 -13.53
C ASP A 156 28.87 -35.54 -12.21
N VAL A 157 28.72 -36.56 -11.36
CA VAL A 157 29.29 -36.55 -10.00
C VAL A 157 30.35 -37.63 -9.88
N TRP A 158 31.52 -37.30 -9.37
CA TRP A 158 32.61 -38.18 -9.00
C TRP A 158 32.83 -38.18 -7.48
N PRO A 159 32.14 -39.05 -6.74
CA PRO A 159 32.21 -39.05 -5.27
C PRO A 159 33.61 -39.21 -4.71
N GLU A 160 34.43 -40.10 -5.33
CA GLU A 160 35.82 -40.35 -4.90
C GLU A 160 36.73 -39.12 -5.06
N GLN A 161 36.40 -38.22 -5.99
CA GLN A 161 37.13 -36.97 -6.23
C GLN A 161 36.50 -35.79 -5.52
N GLN A 162 35.36 -35.99 -4.85
CA GLN A 162 34.53 -34.93 -4.24
C GLN A 162 34.20 -33.81 -5.23
N ALA A 163 34.02 -34.16 -6.51
CA ALA A 163 33.84 -33.24 -7.61
C ALA A 163 32.56 -33.51 -8.38
N ALA A 164 31.97 -32.44 -8.91
CA ALA A 164 30.84 -32.52 -9.82
C ALA A 164 30.98 -31.50 -10.95
N ASP A 165 30.61 -31.89 -12.17
CA ASP A 165 30.54 -30.99 -13.31
C ASP A 165 29.09 -30.76 -13.71
N VAL A 166 28.76 -29.52 -14.02
CA VAL A 166 27.43 -29.09 -14.47
C VAL A 166 27.50 -28.72 -15.93
N THR A 167 26.61 -29.32 -16.73
CA THR A 167 26.34 -28.89 -18.10
C THR A 167 24.87 -28.50 -18.21
N LEU A 168 24.60 -27.21 -18.42
CA LEU A 168 23.27 -26.67 -18.56
C LEU A 168 23.20 -25.76 -19.78
N HIS A 169 22.54 -26.24 -20.83
CA HIS A 169 22.29 -25.47 -22.04
C HIS A 169 20.80 -25.18 -22.14
N PHE A 170 20.46 -23.90 -22.15
CA PHE A 170 19.11 -23.40 -22.24
C PHE A 170 18.93 -22.67 -23.58
N ALA A 171 18.01 -23.16 -24.40
CA ALA A 171 17.62 -22.54 -25.65
C ALA A 171 16.28 -21.83 -25.45
N SER A 172 16.28 -20.51 -25.57
CA SER A 172 15.05 -19.69 -25.34
C SER A 172 14.06 -19.77 -26.51
N GLY A 173 14.52 -20.10 -27.70
CA GLY A 173 13.75 -19.88 -28.92
C GLY A 173 13.53 -18.37 -29.21
N PRO A 174 12.54 -18.02 -30.06
CA PRO A 174 12.18 -16.65 -30.35
C PRO A 174 11.40 -16.02 -29.21
N ARG A 175 11.48 -14.70 -29.07
CA ARG A 175 10.63 -13.96 -28.14
C ARG A 175 9.28 -13.66 -28.77
N TYR A 176 8.20 -14.13 -28.16
CA TYR A 176 6.84 -13.92 -28.60
C TYR A 176 6.40 -12.47 -28.35
N ARG A 177 5.46 -12.01 -29.14
CA ARG A 177 4.88 -10.67 -29.06
C ARG A 177 3.40 -10.77 -28.73
N VAL A 178 2.85 -9.73 -28.14
CA VAL A 178 1.40 -9.60 -27.91
C VAL A 178 0.69 -9.74 -29.28
N GLY A 179 -0.24 -10.67 -29.36
CA GLY A 179 -1.10 -10.91 -30.50
C GLY A 179 -2.39 -10.12 -30.42
N GLU A 180 -3.48 -10.67 -30.98
CA GLU A 180 -4.81 -10.09 -30.90
C GLU A 180 -5.28 -10.03 -29.44
N VAL A 181 -5.78 -8.84 -29.03
CA VAL A 181 -6.37 -8.62 -27.71
C VAL A 181 -7.90 -8.52 -27.87
N THR A 182 -8.60 -9.57 -27.46
CA THR A 182 -10.06 -9.65 -27.48
C THR A 182 -10.64 -9.30 -26.12
N ILE A 183 -11.53 -8.28 -26.05
CA ILE A 183 -12.19 -7.84 -24.82
C ILE A 183 -13.66 -8.23 -24.85
N GLU A 184 -14.06 -9.10 -23.93
CA GLU A 184 -15.44 -9.59 -23.80
C GLU A 184 -16.15 -8.76 -22.70
N GLN A 185 -16.96 -7.77 -23.11
CA GLN A 185 -17.81 -6.94 -22.27
C GLN A 185 -18.79 -6.14 -23.14
N ASP A 186 -19.91 -5.66 -22.57
CA ASP A 186 -21.01 -4.96 -23.27
C ASP A 186 -21.47 -3.66 -22.57
N PHE A 187 -20.73 -3.18 -21.58
CA PHE A 187 -21.18 -2.10 -20.68
C PHE A 187 -20.35 -0.82 -20.74
N LEU A 188 -19.17 -0.84 -21.37
CA LEU A 188 -18.34 0.33 -21.65
C LEU A 188 -18.05 0.43 -23.15
N GLU A 189 -17.84 1.64 -23.64
CA GLU A 189 -17.31 1.84 -24.99
C GLU A 189 -16.01 1.03 -25.18
N PRO A 190 -15.84 0.31 -26.29
CA PRO A 190 -14.68 -0.55 -26.53
C PRO A 190 -13.34 0.20 -26.40
N GLY A 191 -13.30 1.47 -26.83
CA GLY A 191 -12.13 2.33 -26.72
C GLY A 191 -11.70 2.59 -25.26
N LEU A 192 -12.68 2.83 -24.38
CA LEU A 192 -12.41 3.06 -22.97
C LEU A 192 -11.91 1.78 -22.28
N ALA A 193 -12.55 0.63 -22.53
CA ALA A 193 -12.10 -0.64 -21.97
C ALA A 193 -10.68 -0.98 -22.42
N ARG A 194 -10.34 -0.70 -23.68
CA ARG A 194 -8.99 -0.90 -24.23
C ARG A 194 -7.95 0.05 -23.64
N ALA A 195 -8.34 1.27 -23.30
CA ALA A 195 -7.41 2.27 -22.74
C ALA A 195 -6.88 1.90 -21.32
N PHE A 196 -7.56 1.00 -20.59
CA PHE A 196 -7.05 0.43 -19.35
C PHE A 196 -5.99 -0.66 -19.57
N LEU A 197 -5.88 -1.18 -20.81
CA LEU A 197 -4.92 -2.21 -21.17
C LEU A 197 -3.77 -1.51 -21.92
N ASP A 198 -2.64 -1.33 -21.28
CA ASP A 198 -1.39 -0.94 -21.96
C ASP A 198 -0.77 -2.15 -22.68
N LEU A 199 -1.61 -2.87 -23.43
CA LEU A 199 -1.28 -4.09 -24.18
C LEU A 199 -1.48 -3.83 -25.68
N SER A 200 -0.49 -3.20 -26.30
CA SER A 200 -0.48 -2.98 -27.74
C SER A 200 -0.02 -4.22 -28.50
N GLU A 201 -0.73 -4.58 -29.59
CA GLU A 201 -0.29 -5.67 -30.47
C GLU A 201 1.11 -5.43 -31.02
N GLY A 202 1.90 -6.50 -31.10
CA GLY A 202 3.25 -6.46 -31.63
C GLY A 202 4.34 -6.03 -30.65
N VAL A 203 4.02 -5.55 -29.45
CA VAL A 203 5.04 -5.34 -28.42
C VAL A 203 5.56 -6.69 -27.90
N PRO A 204 6.81 -6.81 -27.45
CA PRO A 204 7.31 -8.04 -26.83
C PRO A 204 6.42 -8.42 -25.64
N TYR A 205 5.99 -9.67 -25.59
CA TYR A 205 5.19 -10.16 -24.47
C TYR A 205 6.00 -10.11 -23.16
N ASP A 206 5.33 -9.67 -22.10
CA ASP A 206 5.85 -9.69 -20.74
C ASP A 206 4.66 -9.85 -19.76
N ALA A 207 4.76 -10.80 -18.85
CA ALA A 207 3.72 -11.05 -17.84
C ALA A 207 3.50 -9.84 -16.91
N ALA A 208 4.53 -9.00 -16.73
CA ALA A 208 4.40 -7.75 -15.97
C ALA A 208 3.38 -6.81 -16.61
N LEU A 209 3.37 -6.67 -17.95
CA LEU A 209 2.36 -5.86 -18.67
C LEU A 209 0.94 -6.36 -18.41
N VAL A 210 0.77 -7.69 -18.38
CA VAL A 210 -0.54 -8.32 -18.07
C VAL A 210 -0.95 -8.03 -16.62
N SER A 211 -0.01 -8.11 -15.69
CA SER A 211 -0.24 -7.80 -14.28
C SER A 211 -0.60 -6.32 -14.07
N ASP A 212 0.13 -5.42 -14.72
CA ASP A 212 -0.11 -3.98 -14.63
C ASP A 212 -1.49 -3.61 -15.21
N ALA A 213 -1.85 -4.18 -16.35
CA ALA A 213 -3.19 -4.04 -16.95
C ALA A 213 -4.30 -4.55 -16.01
N TYR A 214 -4.07 -5.70 -15.38
CA TYR A 214 -5.00 -6.26 -14.39
C TYR A 214 -5.19 -5.32 -13.20
N GLN A 215 -4.12 -4.80 -12.63
CA GLN A 215 -4.17 -3.84 -11.51
C GLN A 215 -4.84 -2.52 -11.90
N ALA A 216 -4.51 -1.98 -13.07
CA ALA A 216 -5.13 -0.76 -13.58
C ALA A 216 -6.66 -0.91 -13.73
N MET A 217 -7.10 -2.06 -14.25
CA MET A 217 -8.53 -2.35 -14.36
C MET A 217 -9.20 -2.51 -12.99
N LEU A 218 -8.63 -3.27 -12.05
CA LEU A 218 -9.20 -3.46 -10.71
C LEU A 218 -9.31 -2.15 -9.94
N THR A 219 -8.27 -1.33 -9.97
CA THR A 219 -8.24 -0.04 -9.26
C THR A 219 -9.10 1.02 -9.93
N SER A 220 -9.49 0.81 -11.19
CA SER A 220 -10.38 1.73 -11.91
C SER A 220 -11.76 1.88 -11.27
N GLY A 221 -12.25 0.85 -10.54
CA GLY A 221 -13.58 0.80 -9.95
C GLY A 221 -14.73 0.51 -10.94
N TYR A 222 -14.46 0.31 -12.24
CA TYR A 222 -15.50 -0.08 -13.21
C TYR A 222 -15.81 -1.56 -13.20
N PHE A 223 -14.86 -2.38 -12.75
CA PHE A 223 -14.90 -3.83 -12.86
C PHE A 223 -14.92 -4.49 -11.48
N ARG A 224 -15.86 -5.41 -11.28
CA ARG A 224 -15.90 -6.28 -10.10
C ARG A 224 -14.97 -7.48 -10.27
N SER A 225 -14.83 -7.97 -11.51
CA SER A 225 -13.95 -9.07 -11.84
C SER A 225 -13.27 -8.81 -13.17
N VAL A 226 -11.99 -9.03 -13.20
CA VAL A 226 -11.13 -8.94 -14.38
C VAL A 226 -10.45 -10.29 -14.55
N ARG A 227 -10.51 -10.87 -15.74
CA ARG A 227 -9.79 -12.09 -16.08
C ARG A 227 -9.04 -11.84 -17.39
N ILE A 228 -7.72 -11.91 -17.32
CA ILE A 228 -6.83 -11.77 -18.48
C ILE A 228 -6.17 -13.13 -18.69
N GLU A 229 -6.40 -13.72 -19.85
CA GLU A 229 -5.95 -15.06 -20.21
C GLU A 229 -5.04 -14.99 -21.47
N PRO A 230 -3.70 -14.90 -21.28
CA PRO A 230 -2.77 -15.06 -22.39
C PRO A 230 -2.74 -16.52 -22.85
N ASP A 231 -2.79 -16.75 -24.14
CA ASP A 231 -2.58 -18.08 -24.72
C ASP A 231 -1.10 -18.26 -25.09
N LEU A 232 -0.39 -18.95 -24.21
CA LEU A 232 1.04 -19.25 -24.36
C LEU A 232 1.30 -20.56 -25.13
N SER A 233 0.35 -20.98 -25.98
CA SER A 233 0.58 -22.12 -26.87
C SER A 233 1.60 -21.77 -27.96
N VAL A 234 2.35 -22.79 -28.39
CA VAL A 234 3.31 -22.63 -29.50
C VAL A 234 2.55 -22.23 -30.77
N SER A 235 2.97 -21.15 -31.40
CA SER A 235 2.32 -20.55 -32.56
C SER A 235 3.37 -20.19 -33.62
N PRO A 236 3.12 -20.52 -34.91
CA PRO A 236 4.09 -20.27 -35.99
C PRO A 236 4.34 -18.80 -36.29
N ASP A 237 3.47 -17.89 -35.86
CA ASP A 237 3.62 -16.45 -36.00
C ASP A 237 4.24 -15.78 -34.76
N HIS A 238 4.61 -16.57 -33.73
CA HIS A 238 5.22 -16.14 -32.47
C HIS A 238 4.43 -15.02 -31.79
N ARG A 239 3.10 -15.17 -31.73
CA ARG A 239 2.18 -14.23 -31.09
C ARG A 239 1.43 -14.88 -29.94
N VAL A 240 1.17 -14.09 -28.89
CA VAL A 240 0.36 -14.47 -27.72
C VAL A 240 -0.98 -13.77 -27.82
N PRO A 241 -2.05 -14.43 -28.28
CA PRO A 241 -3.40 -13.88 -28.20
C PRO A 241 -3.80 -13.72 -26.74
N ILE A 242 -4.49 -12.62 -26.43
CA ILE A 242 -4.92 -12.32 -25.05
C ILE A 242 -6.43 -12.15 -25.02
N ARG A 243 -7.11 -12.95 -24.20
CA ARG A 243 -8.54 -12.82 -23.97
C ARG A 243 -8.79 -12.15 -22.63
N VAL A 244 -9.57 -11.06 -22.64
CA VAL A 244 -9.93 -10.28 -21.46
C VAL A 244 -11.44 -10.39 -21.24
N ARG A 245 -11.86 -10.94 -20.09
CA ARG A 245 -13.27 -10.98 -19.69
C ARG A 245 -13.50 -10.05 -18.52
N LEU A 246 -14.47 -9.17 -18.65
CA LEU A 246 -14.77 -8.13 -17.68
C LEU A 246 -16.19 -8.29 -17.14
N THR A 247 -16.33 -8.22 -15.82
CA THR A 247 -17.64 -8.17 -15.16
C THR A 247 -17.82 -6.80 -14.52
N PRO A 248 -18.94 -6.10 -14.71
CA PRO A 248 -19.13 -4.76 -14.17
C PRO A 248 -19.18 -4.76 -12.64
N ALA A 249 -18.63 -3.69 -12.04
CA ALA A 249 -18.84 -3.37 -10.64
C ALA A 249 -20.28 -2.94 -10.37
N THR A 250 -20.65 -2.86 -9.10
CA THR A 250 -21.94 -2.28 -8.67
C THR A 250 -22.04 -0.86 -9.20
N ARG A 251 -23.15 -0.56 -9.88
CA ARG A 251 -23.30 0.71 -10.57
C ARG A 251 -23.54 1.86 -9.60
N ILE A 252 -24.35 1.62 -8.57
CA ILE A 252 -24.78 2.65 -7.62
C ILE A 252 -24.44 2.16 -6.20
N GLU A 253 -23.79 3.02 -5.46
CA GLU A 253 -23.46 2.82 -4.06
C GLU A 253 -24.02 3.96 -3.21
N TYR A 254 -24.58 3.60 -2.06
CA TYR A 254 -25.01 4.55 -1.05
C TYR A 254 -24.18 4.33 0.21
N ASN A 255 -23.74 5.39 0.81
CA ASN A 255 -23.11 5.34 2.12
C ASN A 255 -23.81 6.29 3.08
N ALA A 256 -23.84 5.92 4.35
CA ALA A 256 -24.35 6.75 5.43
C ALA A 256 -23.43 6.60 6.63
N GLY A 257 -23.19 7.68 7.32
CA GLY A 257 -22.31 7.70 8.47
C GLY A 257 -22.84 8.64 9.55
N VAL A 258 -22.50 8.34 10.79
CA VAL A 258 -22.70 9.20 11.95
C VAL A 258 -21.36 9.36 12.64
N GLY A 259 -21.06 10.57 13.07
CA GLY A 259 -19.85 10.90 13.81
C GLY A 259 -20.14 11.91 14.91
N VAL A 260 -19.17 12.11 15.78
CA VAL A 260 -19.20 13.14 16.81
C VAL A 260 -17.80 13.68 17.01
N SER A 261 -17.67 14.98 17.17
CA SER A 261 -16.44 15.62 17.59
C SER A 261 -16.72 16.77 18.55
N THR A 262 -15.73 17.18 19.32
CA THR A 262 -15.84 18.33 20.21
C THR A 262 -15.90 19.65 19.45
N ASP A 263 -15.33 19.72 18.27
CA ASP A 263 -15.33 20.93 17.44
C ASP A 263 -16.61 21.08 16.59
N GLY A 264 -17.11 19.97 16.02
CA GLY A 264 -18.22 20.02 15.07
C GLY A 264 -19.53 19.39 15.54
N GLY A 265 -19.63 19.00 16.84
CA GLY A 265 -20.84 18.38 17.38
C GLY A 265 -21.16 17.02 16.76
N VAL A 266 -22.45 16.70 16.67
CA VAL A 266 -22.95 15.50 15.99
C VAL A 266 -22.94 15.71 14.49
N ARG A 267 -22.41 14.73 13.73
CA ARG A 267 -22.33 14.80 12.27
C ARG A 267 -23.08 13.65 11.63
N LEU A 268 -23.90 13.98 10.65
CA LEU A 268 -24.58 13.05 9.77
C LEU A 268 -24.01 13.20 8.36
N ARG A 269 -23.62 12.09 7.74
CA ARG A 269 -23.09 12.06 6.37
C ARG A 269 -23.89 11.10 5.52
N GLY A 270 -24.27 11.53 4.33
CA GLY A 270 -24.90 10.71 3.32
C GLY A 270 -24.15 10.82 2.00
N GLY A 271 -23.93 9.70 1.31
CA GLY A 271 -23.28 9.70 0.04
C GLY A 271 -24.02 8.86 -0.99
N TYR A 272 -24.00 9.32 -2.22
CA TYR A 272 -24.47 8.64 -3.41
C TYR A 272 -23.33 8.61 -4.41
N GLU A 273 -23.01 7.44 -4.93
CA GLU A 273 -22.01 7.28 -5.98
C GLU A 273 -22.55 6.39 -7.10
N ASN A 274 -22.54 6.92 -8.32
CA ASN A 274 -22.81 6.17 -9.52
C ASN A 274 -21.48 6.01 -10.28
N MET A 275 -20.90 4.81 -10.15
CA MET A 275 -19.59 4.46 -10.72
C MET A 275 -19.59 4.43 -12.25
N ARG A 276 -20.76 4.42 -12.87
CA ARG A 276 -20.91 4.36 -14.33
C ARG A 276 -22.27 4.93 -14.75
N VAL A 277 -22.31 6.24 -14.97
CA VAL A 277 -23.53 6.94 -15.43
C VAL A 277 -23.93 6.47 -16.84
N ASN A 278 -22.93 6.28 -17.72
CA ASN A 278 -23.08 5.86 -19.10
C ASN A 278 -21.95 4.90 -19.54
N ASP A 279 -21.97 4.47 -20.78
CA ASP A 279 -20.96 3.62 -21.42
C ASP A 279 -19.60 4.29 -21.61
N ARG A 280 -19.55 5.63 -21.61
CA ARG A 280 -18.30 6.43 -21.63
C ARG A 280 -17.57 6.47 -20.29
N GLY A 281 -18.06 5.74 -19.29
CA GLY A 281 -17.42 5.66 -17.98
C GLY A 281 -17.53 6.93 -17.12
N HIS A 282 -18.52 7.79 -17.40
CA HIS A 282 -18.74 8.96 -16.55
C HIS A 282 -19.24 8.53 -15.17
N ARG A 283 -18.82 9.25 -14.13
CA ARG A 283 -19.19 9.02 -12.73
C ARG A 283 -19.90 10.21 -12.15
N LEU A 284 -20.84 9.95 -11.26
CA LEU A 284 -21.49 10.98 -10.45
C LEU A 284 -21.35 10.62 -8.98
N ARG A 285 -20.84 11.55 -8.20
CA ARG A 285 -20.81 11.47 -6.75
C ARG A 285 -21.55 12.67 -6.18
N ALA A 286 -22.42 12.43 -5.20
CA ALA A 286 -23.03 13.47 -4.40
C ALA A 286 -22.85 13.15 -2.93
N GLU A 287 -22.62 14.16 -2.13
CA GLU A 287 -22.34 14.04 -0.71
C GLU A 287 -23.05 15.13 0.07
N LEU A 288 -23.72 14.72 1.14
CA LEU A 288 -24.36 15.59 2.13
C LEU A 288 -23.67 15.38 3.47
N LEU A 289 -23.29 16.46 4.11
CA LEU A 289 -22.91 16.48 5.51
C LEU A 289 -23.81 17.49 6.23
N ALA A 290 -24.24 17.15 7.44
CA ALA A 290 -24.95 18.04 8.34
C ALA A 290 -24.39 17.90 9.75
N SER A 291 -23.96 19.01 10.34
CA SER A 291 -23.49 19.10 11.72
C SER A 291 -23.91 20.43 12.32
N ASP A 292 -23.59 20.67 13.59
CA ASP A 292 -23.90 21.90 14.28
C ASP A 292 -23.09 23.11 13.74
N VAL A 293 -21.91 22.85 13.17
CA VAL A 293 -20.96 23.86 12.68
C VAL A 293 -20.96 23.97 11.16
N GLU A 294 -21.23 22.87 10.45
CA GLU A 294 -21.12 22.86 9.00
C GLU A 294 -22.22 22.00 8.38
N THR A 295 -22.84 22.50 7.34
CA THR A 295 -23.74 21.76 6.47
C THR A 295 -23.32 21.98 5.02
N PHE A 296 -23.09 20.90 4.27
CA PHE A 296 -22.82 21.02 2.84
C PHE A 296 -23.53 19.96 2.01
N LEU A 297 -23.81 20.33 0.78
CA LEU A 297 -24.20 19.43 -0.31
C LEU A 297 -23.23 19.64 -1.48
N THR A 298 -22.51 18.59 -1.84
CA THR A 298 -21.59 18.64 -2.99
C THR A 298 -21.98 17.61 -4.05
N ALA A 299 -21.73 17.92 -5.31
CA ALA A 299 -21.87 17.02 -6.43
C ALA A 299 -20.65 17.11 -7.33
N SER A 300 -20.13 15.96 -7.77
CA SER A 300 -19.00 15.86 -8.68
C SER A 300 -19.33 14.92 -9.85
N TYR A 301 -19.21 15.43 -11.05
CA TYR A 301 -19.39 14.66 -12.29
C TYR A 301 -18.05 14.52 -12.98
N ARG A 302 -17.51 13.29 -12.99
CA ARG A 302 -16.17 12.97 -13.49
C ARG A 302 -16.24 12.29 -14.86
N LEU A 303 -15.36 12.70 -15.76
CA LEU A 303 -15.17 12.16 -17.10
C LEU A 303 -13.72 11.66 -17.23
N PRO A 304 -13.48 10.40 -17.63
CA PRO A 304 -12.14 9.98 -18.03
C PRO A 304 -11.78 10.70 -19.34
N ILE A 305 -10.54 11.20 -19.42
CA ILE A 305 -9.99 11.87 -20.61
C ILE A 305 -8.62 11.30 -20.91
N GLY A 306 -8.23 11.26 -22.19
CA GLY A 306 -6.93 10.71 -22.55
C GLY A 306 -6.72 9.29 -22.05
N ASP A 307 -5.76 9.10 -21.19
CA ASP A 307 -5.52 7.84 -20.47
C ASP A 307 -6.37 7.80 -19.17
N PRO A 308 -7.42 6.97 -19.11
CA PRO A 308 -8.34 6.91 -17.98
C PRO A 308 -7.71 6.40 -16.67
N THR A 309 -6.50 5.84 -16.73
CA THR A 309 -5.75 5.38 -15.55
C THR A 309 -5.06 6.54 -14.83
N VAL A 310 -4.80 7.64 -15.52
CA VAL A 310 -3.99 8.75 -15.03
C VAL A 310 -4.65 10.12 -15.20
N GLU A 311 -5.74 10.24 -15.98
CA GLU A 311 -6.27 11.56 -16.30
C GLU A 311 -7.80 11.62 -16.34
N TRP A 312 -8.38 12.64 -15.69
CA TRP A 312 -9.82 12.89 -15.72
C TRP A 312 -10.17 14.37 -15.54
N LEU A 313 -11.31 14.73 -16.09
CA LEU A 313 -11.95 16.03 -15.91
C LEU A 313 -13.13 15.87 -14.95
N SER A 314 -13.34 16.81 -14.02
CA SER A 314 -14.50 16.84 -13.14
C SER A 314 -15.19 18.19 -13.13
N TYR A 315 -16.51 18.18 -13.18
CA TYR A 315 -17.37 19.32 -12.87
C TYR A 315 -17.87 19.14 -11.46
N ASN A 316 -17.71 20.18 -10.65
CA ASN A 316 -18.03 20.14 -9.22
C ASN A 316 -19.00 21.28 -8.90
N ALA A 317 -20.01 21.00 -8.10
CA ALA A 317 -20.92 21.99 -7.58
C ALA A 317 -21.05 21.79 -6.07
N GLY A 318 -21.13 22.86 -5.31
CA GLY A 318 -21.25 22.84 -3.86
C GLY A 318 -22.15 23.93 -3.33
N LEU A 319 -22.92 23.59 -2.29
CA LEU A 319 -23.60 24.52 -1.41
C LEU A 319 -23.08 24.23 -0.01
N ARG A 320 -22.68 25.27 0.74
CA ARG A 320 -22.14 25.13 2.08
C ARG A 320 -22.63 26.25 2.95
N ASN A 321 -23.04 25.89 4.14
CA ASN A 321 -23.25 26.80 5.27
C ASN A 321 -22.27 26.40 6.38
N GLU A 322 -21.53 27.34 6.90
CA GLU A 322 -20.61 27.15 8.02
C GLU A 322 -20.88 28.22 9.06
N ASP A 323 -21.14 27.81 10.31
CA ASP A 323 -21.39 28.67 11.47
C ASP A 323 -20.43 28.25 12.59
N THR A 324 -19.48 29.12 12.89
CA THR A 324 -18.43 28.91 13.90
C THR A 324 -18.51 30.02 14.96
N ASP A 325 -17.76 29.86 16.06
CA ASP A 325 -17.62 30.90 17.07
C ASP A 325 -17.02 32.23 16.51
N THR A 326 -16.42 32.17 15.31
CA THR A 326 -15.67 33.31 14.73
C THR A 326 -16.28 33.88 13.47
N SER A 327 -17.07 33.08 12.74
CA SER A 327 -17.65 33.51 11.45
C SER A 327 -18.87 32.68 11.06
N GLU A 328 -19.76 33.28 10.27
CA GLU A 328 -20.86 32.63 9.57
C GLU A 328 -20.64 32.81 8.06
N THR A 329 -20.85 31.75 7.27
CA THR A 329 -20.65 31.81 5.82
C THR A 329 -21.64 30.92 5.08
N ASP A 330 -22.37 31.50 4.14
CA ASP A 330 -23.12 30.79 3.11
C ASP A 330 -22.38 30.86 1.78
N SER A 331 -22.16 29.71 1.14
CA SER A 331 -21.46 29.69 -0.16
C SER A 331 -22.12 28.78 -1.18
N ALA A 332 -22.00 29.17 -2.45
CA ALA A 332 -22.38 28.39 -3.60
C ALA A 332 -21.24 28.40 -4.64
N THR A 333 -20.74 27.23 -5.00
CA THR A 333 -19.58 27.11 -5.88
C THR A 333 -19.88 26.20 -7.07
N PHE A 334 -19.25 26.50 -8.21
CA PHE A 334 -19.20 25.66 -9.39
C PHE A 334 -17.78 25.69 -9.97
N GLY A 335 -17.19 24.52 -10.16
CA GLY A 335 -15.80 24.43 -10.64
C GLY A 335 -15.58 23.32 -11.66
N VAL A 336 -14.52 23.50 -12.42
CA VAL A 336 -13.99 22.48 -13.34
C VAL A 336 -12.56 22.18 -12.91
N LYS A 337 -12.24 20.89 -12.73
CA LYS A 337 -10.89 20.44 -12.32
C LYS A 337 -10.41 19.36 -13.28
N ARG A 338 -9.18 19.51 -13.74
CA ARG A 338 -8.45 18.47 -14.46
C ARG A 338 -7.43 17.87 -13.50
N VAL A 339 -7.48 16.55 -13.34
CA VAL A 339 -6.52 15.83 -12.51
C VAL A 339 -5.70 14.91 -13.39
N THR A 340 -4.38 14.97 -13.23
CA THR A 340 -3.43 14.14 -13.96
C THR A 340 -2.51 13.44 -12.97
N LYS A 341 -2.43 12.12 -13.03
CA LYS A 341 -1.44 11.33 -12.28
C LYS A 341 -0.10 11.40 -13.03
N LEU A 342 0.88 11.95 -12.37
CA LEU A 342 2.26 12.03 -12.86
C LEU A 342 3.08 10.81 -12.38
N GLY A 343 4.30 10.68 -12.87
CA GLY A 343 5.23 9.65 -12.39
C GLY A 343 5.39 9.66 -10.87
N ASN A 344 5.67 8.51 -10.27
CA ASN A 344 5.83 8.34 -8.82
C ASN A 344 4.60 8.71 -7.97
N ASP A 345 3.39 8.52 -8.49
CA ASP A 345 2.10 8.74 -7.82
C ASP A 345 1.82 10.21 -7.42
N TRP A 346 2.48 11.17 -8.03
CA TRP A 346 2.10 12.56 -7.89
C TRP A 346 0.81 12.84 -8.67
N LEU A 347 -0.12 13.56 -8.04
CA LEU A 347 -1.32 14.11 -8.68
C LEU A 347 -1.10 15.59 -8.92
N ARG A 348 -1.34 16.03 -10.16
CA ARG A 348 -1.45 17.44 -10.53
C ARG A 348 -2.94 17.74 -10.73
N THR A 349 -3.43 18.76 -10.04
CA THR A 349 -4.80 19.25 -10.18
C THR A 349 -4.77 20.70 -10.67
N GLU A 350 -5.39 20.95 -11.81
CA GLU A 350 -5.62 22.26 -12.38
C GLU A 350 -7.10 22.57 -12.23
N GLY A 351 -7.44 23.69 -11.61
CA GLY A 351 -8.82 24.05 -11.29
C GLY A 351 -9.19 25.45 -11.77
N LEU A 352 -10.47 25.61 -12.09
CA LEU A 352 -11.12 26.92 -12.21
C LEU A 352 -12.48 26.82 -11.51
N GLU A 353 -12.68 27.65 -10.50
CA GLU A 353 -13.91 27.69 -9.71
C GLU A 353 -14.52 29.07 -9.76
N LEU A 354 -15.83 29.14 -9.89
CA LEU A 354 -16.66 30.32 -9.72
C LEU A 354 -17.52 30.11 -8.48
N GLY A 355 -17.49 31.06 -7.55
CA GLY A 355 -18.30 30.96 -6.36
C GLY A 355 -18.83 32.30 -5.87
N TYR A 356 -19.86 32.20 -5.06
CA TYR A 356 -20.48 33.30 -4.29
C TYR A 356 -20.39 32.94 -2.83
N TRP A 357 -19.97 33.89 -2.01
CA TRP A 357 -19.86 33.82 -0.56
C TRP A 357 -20.61 35.01 0.05
N ASP A 358 -21.53 34.74 0.93
CA ASP A 358 -22.16 35.70 1.85
C ASP A 358 -21.65 35.38 3.24
N TYR A 359 -20.99 36.30 3.89
CA TYR A 359 -20.28 35.99 5.13
C TYR A 359 -20.31 37.12 6.14
N GLN A 360 -20.21 36.71 7.42
CA GLN A 360 -20.00 37.59 8.54
C GLN A 360 -18.78 37.13 9.35
N VAL A 361 -17.92 38.08 9.71
CA VAL A 361 -16.76 37.85 10.59
C VAL A 361 -16.83 38.91 11.69
N SER A 362 -16.95 38.50 12.94
CA SER A 362 -17.23 39.40 14.04
C SER A 362 -18.50 40.25 13.76
N THR A 363 -18.36 41.56 13.68
CA THR A 363 -19.46 42.51 13.41
C THR A 363 -19.59 42.89 11.93
N ASP A 364 -18.61 42.53 11.10
CA ASP A 364 -18.56 42.91 9.70
C ASP A 364 -19.20 41.83 8.81
N SER A 365 -20.13 42.24 7.95
CA SER A 365 -20.75 41.39 6.93
C SER A 365 -20.44 41.90 5.53
N ASP A 366 -20.12 40.99 4.61
CA ASP A 366 -19.85 41.33 3.23
C ASP A 366 -20.19 40.13 2.31
N ASP A 367 -20.24 40.40 1.00
CA ASP A 367 -20.41 39.36 0.01
C ASP A 367 -19.32 39.38 -1.06
N SER A 368 -18.98 38.21 -1.59
CA SER A 368 -17.93 38.09 -2.59
C SER A 368 -18.30 37.14 -3.72
N VAL A 369 -18.05 37.57 -4.95
CA VAL A 369 -18.02 36.72 -6.14
C VAL A 369 -16.59 36.55 -6.57
N LEU A 370 -16.13 35.32 -6.67
CA LEU A 370 -14.72 35.02 -7.01
C LEU A 370 -14.61 34.03 -8.16
N VAL A 371 -13.69 34.32 -9.08
CA VAL A 371 -13.22 33.39 -10.12
C VAL A 371 -11.84 32.92 -9.71
N LEU A 372 -11.69 31.65 -9.35
CA LEU A 372 -10.52 31.11 -8.66
C LEU A 372 -9.78 30.07 -9.53
N PRO A 373 -8.83 30.45 -10.36
CA PRO A 373 -7.85 29.50 -10.87
C PRO A 373 -7.01 28.90 -9.73
N SER A 374 -6.74 27.60 -9.81
CA SER A 374 -5.90 26.87 -8.86
C SER A 374 -4.99 25.87 -9.53
N LEU A 375 -3.85 25.60 -8.90
CA LEU A 375 -2.90 24.56 -9.27
C LEU A 375 -2.42 23.87 -8.01
N ALA A 376 -2.63 22.56 -7.93
CA ALA A 376 -2.18 21.77 -6.79
C ALA A 376 -1.36 20.57 -7.23
N PHE A 377 -0.42 20.20 -6.37
CA PHE A 377 0.35 18.96 -6.46
C PHE A 377 0.21 18.21 -5.14
N SER A 378 -0.15 16.93 -5.21
CA SER A 378 -0.28 16.11 -4.02
C SER A 378 0.27 14.69 -4.26
N ARG A 379 0.67 14.06 -3.16
CA ARG A 379 1.10 12.67 -3.14
C ARG A 379 0.80 12.04 -1.80
N ALA A 380 0.25 10.84 -1.81
CA ALA A 380 0.03 10.05 -0.60
C ALA A 380 0.57 8.63 -0.80
N ARG A 381 1.27 8.11 0.19
CA ARG A 381 1.76 6.74 0.25
C ARG A 381 1.65 6.22 1.66
N PHE A 382 0.62 5.43 1.93
CA PHE A 382 0.41 4.76 3.20
C PHE A 382 0.32 3.25 2.99
N ASP A 383 0.70 2.49 4.01
CA ASP A 383 0.56 1.04 4.03
C ASP A 383 -0.90 0.58 4.23
N TRP A 384 -1.76 1.40 4.87
CA TRP A 384 -3.18 1.17 5.09
C TRP A 384 -3.96 2.48 5.08
N ASP A 385 -5.19 2.46 4.56
CA ASP A 385 -6.00 3.68 4.43
C ASP A 385 -6.61 4.17 5.76
N VAL A 386 -7.08 3.24 6.60
CA VAL A 386 -7.84 3.61 7.83
C VAL A 386 -6.96 3.79 9.06
N ASN A 387 -5.88 3.04 9.21
CA ASN A 387 -4.97 3.12 10.36
C ASN A 387 -3.53 2.85 9.94
N PRO A 388 -2.89 3.78 9.22
CA PRO A 388 -1.54 3.58 8.72
C PRO A 388 -0.53 3.40 9.86
N ARG A 389 0.44 2.53 9.64
CA ARG A 389 1.62 2.38 10.50
C ARG A 389 2.85 3.03 9.89
N ARG A 390 2.87 3.14 8.56
CA ARG A 390 3.97 3.77 7.81
C ARG A 390 3.42 4.50 6.61
N GLY A 391 3.99 5.65 6.34
CA GLY A 391 3.69 6.39 5.12
C GLY A 391 3.76 7.89 5.31
N TYR A 392 3.39 8.58 4.25
CA TYR A 392 3.30 10.04 4.26
C TYR A 392 2.28 10.53 3.25
N SER A 393 1.77 11.74 3.48
CA SER A 393 1.11 12.55 2.46
C SER A 393 1.68 13.95 2.46
N VAL A 394 1.74 14.54 1.28
CA VAL A 394 2.19 15.91 1.05
C VAL A 394 1.32 16.53 -0.02
N GLY A 395 0.98 17.79 0.17
CA GLY A 395 0.27 18.58 -0.83
C GLY A 395 0.69 20.03 -0.76
N VAL A 396 0.69 20.66 -1.91
CA VAL A 396 0.87 22.11 -2.08
C VAL A 396 -0.14 22.61 -3.08
N GLU A 397 -0.73 23.78 -2.82
CA GLU A 397 -1.69 24.42 -3.69
C GLU A 397 -1.36 25.91 -3.81
N ALA A 398 -1.51 26.43 -5.01
CA ALA A 398 -1.57 27.85 -5.28
C ALA A 398 -2.94 28.17 -5.88
N ARG A 399 -3.67 29.11 -5.28
CA ARG A 399 -4.92 29.63 -5.80
C ARG A 399 -4.96 31.13 -5.69
N GLY A 400 -5.72 31.78 -6.53
CA GLY A 400 -5.82 33.22 -6.42
C GLY A 400 -6.78 33.80 -7.43
N THR A 401 -7.03 35.10 -7.29
CA THR A 401 -7.95 35.82 -8.17
C THR A 401 -7.54 37.26 -8.33
N HIS A 402 -8.16 37.93 -9.27
CA HIS A 402 -7.95 39.36 -9.51
C HIS A 402 -9.25 40.03 -10.00
N ARG A 403 -9.50 41.25 -9.56
CA ARG A 403 -10.69 42.05 -9.97
C ARG A 403 -10.85 42.15 -11.50
N ALA A 404 -9.74 42.13 -12.26
CA ALA A 404 -9.79 42.20 -13.72
C ALA A 404 -10.43 40.96 -14.38
N ILE A 405 -10.57 39.83 -13.71
CA ILE A 405 -11.23 38.61 -14.22
C ILE A 405 -12.66 38.44 -13.71
N GLY A 406 -13.23 39.49 -13.12
CA GLY A 406 -14.62 39.49 -12.68
C GLY A 406 -14.84 39.16 -11.20
N SER A 407 -13.80 39.15 -10.39
CA SER A 407 -13.88 38.94 -8.94
C SER A 407 -14.06 40.25 -8.17
N THR A 408 -14.69 40.18 -7.02
CA THR A 408 -14.88 41.32 -6.14
C THR A 408 -13.59 41.77 -5.46
N THR A 409 -12.68 40.85 -5.23
CA THR A 409 -11.39 41.12 -4.60
C THR A 409 -10.21 40.52 -5.35
N SER A 410 -8.97 40.79 -4.94
CA SER A 410 -7.75 40.25 -5.54
C SER A 410 -6.83 39.70 -4.45
N PHE A 411 -6.41 38.43 -4.60
CA PHE A 411 -5.43 37.79 -3.72
C PHE A 411 -4.68 36.67 -4.44
N LEU A 412 -3.56 36.25 -3.86
CA LEU A 412 -2.84 35.04 -4.23
C LEU A 412 -2.50 34.29 -2.96
N GLN A 413 -2.94 33.04 -2.88
CA GLN A 413 -2.78 32.18 -1.70
C GLN A 413 -1.98 30.94 -2.04
N PHE A 414 -1.08 30.58 -1.15
CA PHE A 414 -0.33 29.33 -1.15
C PHE A 414 -0.66 28.57 0.13
N SER A 415 -0.95 27.30 0.00
CA SER A 415 -1.14 26.38 1.12
C SER A 415 -0.36 25.10 0.90
N GLY A 416 0.03 24.47 1.99
CA GLY A 416 0.72 23.20 1.93
C GLY A 416 0.57 22.43 3.24
N TYR A 417 0.59 21.11 3.11
CA TYR A 417 0.57 20.22 4.25
C TYR A 417 1.55 19.07 4.07
N PHE A 418 2.02 18.56 5.20
CA PHE A 418 2.79 17.32 5.25
C PHE A 418 2.32 16.49 6.44
N ARG A 419 2.05 15.19 6.21
CA ARG A 419 1.72 14.21 7.24
C ARG A 419 2.64 13.03 7.11
N PHE A 420 3.08 12.51 8.23
CA PHE A 420 4.04 11.41 8.28
C PHE A 420 3.69 10.43 9.40
N VAL A 421 3.75 9.15 9.11
CA VAL A 421 3.55 8.08 10.09
C VAL A 421 4.73 7.11 10.00
N HIS A 422 5.35 6.83 11.13
CA HIS A 422 6.51 5.96 11.21
C HIS A 422 6.39 4.98 12.39
N PRO A 423 6.61 3.66 12.19
CA PRO A 423 6.58 2.70 13.27
C PRO A 423 7.79 2.89 14.20
N LEU A 424 7.55 2.88 15.50
CA LEU A 424 8.58 2.88 16.55
C LEU A 424 8.47 1.57 17.34
N GLY A 425 9.17 0.54 16.85
CA GLY A 425 9.07 -0.82 17.36
C GLY A 425 7.74 -1.52 16.97
N PRO A 426 7.46 -2.69 17.56
CA PRO A 426 6.31 -3.51 17.16
C PRO A 426 4.95 -2.93 17.58
N LYS A 427 4.90 -2.14 18.65
CA LYS A 427 3.66 -1.61 19.24
C LYS A 427 3.53 -0.09 19.17
N GLY A 428 4.58 0.64 18.80
CA GLY A 428 4.60 2.09 18.76
C GLY A 428 4.53 2.65 17.36
N LYS A 429 3.98 3.86 17.21
CA LYS A 429 4.10 4.69 16.01
C LYS A 429 4.18 6.17 16.35
N LEU A 430 4.94 6.90 15.56
CA LEU A 430 5.01 8.35 15.57
C LEU A 430 4.14 8.90 14.44
N ILE A 431 3.33 9.89 14.75
CA ILE A 431 2.53 10.64 13.78
C ILE A 431 3.02 12.09 13.85
N ALA A 432 3.38 12.64 12.71
CA ALA A 432 3.76 14.05 12.58
C ALA A 432 2.93 14.71 11.49
N GLY A 433 2.59 15.97 11.69
CA GLY A 433 1.86 16.78 10.71
C GLY A 433 2.27 18.24 10.78
N THR A 434 2.22 18.93 9.65
CA THR A 434 2.39 20.38 9.55
C THR A 434 1.48 20.93 8.49
N GLU A 435 0.97 22.12 8.73
CA GLU A 435 0.21 22.90 7.76
C GLU A 435 0.82 24.29 7.69
N LEU A 436 1.00 24.79 6.48
CA LEU A 436 1.56 26.10 6.18
C LEU A 436 0.64 26.82 5.21
N GLY A 437 0.43 28.10 5.45
CA GLY A 437 -0.40 28.95 4.60
C GLY A 437 0.19 30.35 4.47
N PHE A 438 -0.01 30.94 3.29
CA PHE A 438 0.38 32.30 3.02
C PHE A 438 -0.53 32.94 1.98
N THR A 439 -1.14 34.09 2.31
CA THR A 439 -1.99 34.87 1.41
C THR A 439 -1.36 36.25 1.17
N MET A 440 -1.17 36.58 -0.09
CA MET A 440 -0.76 37.93 -0.53
C MET A 440 -2.03 38.76 -0.78
N LYS A 441 -2.37 39.64 0.12
CA LYS A 441 -3.53 40.51 0.07
C LYS A 441 -3.22 41.79 0.87
N SER A 442 -3.82 42.94 0.47
CA SER A 442 -3.65 44.23 1.17
C SER A 442 -4.71 44.47 2.23
N GLU A 443 -5.92 43.99 2.04
CA GLU A 443 -7.06 44.20 2.94
C GLU A 443 -7.76 42.86 3.21
N LEU A 444 -7.69 42.40 4.47
CA LEU A 444 -8.19 41.08 4.86
C LEU A 444 -9.73 41.06 4.95
N GLU A 445 -10.35 42.17 5.26
CA GLU A 445 -11.80 42.32 5.46
C GLU A 445 -12.58 41.92 4.20
N GLU A 446 -12.07 42.22 3.01
CA GLU A 446 -12.70 41.81 1.73
C GLU A 446 -12.54 40.32 1.39
N LEU A 447 -11.92 39.51 2.24
CA LEU A 447 -11.66 38.12 1.97
C LEU A 447 -12.64 37.24 2.76
N PRO A 448 -13.43 36.36 2.10
CA PRO A 448 -14.28 35.44 2.82
C PRO A 448 -13.48 34.58 3.83
N PRO A 449 -14.06 34.20 4.99
CA PRO A 449 -13.39 33.43 6.04
C PRO A 449 -12.70 32.14 5.52
N GLU A 450 -13.28 31.48 4.53
CA GLU A 450 -12.71 30.28 3.87
C GLU A 450 -11.30 30.51 3.26
N PHE A 451 -10.95 31.76 2.97
CA PHE A 451 -9.64 32.15 2.42
C PHE A 451 -8.74 32.84 3.45
N ARG A 452 -9.20 32.98 4.70
CA ARG A 452 -8.38 33.39 5.84
C ARG A 452 -7.84 32.17 6.55
N PHE A 453 -6.78 32.32 7.28
CA PHE A 453 -6.21 31.23 8.06
C PHE A 453 -6.61 31.36 9.54
N PHE A 454 -7.00 30.23 10.12
CA PHE A 454 -7.28 30.07 11.53
C PHE A 454 -6.52 28.87 12.07
N ALA A 455 -6.23 28.85 13.36
CA ALA A 455 -5.68 27.68 14.05
C ALA A 455 -6.51 27.35 15.29
N GLY A 456 -6.22 26.20 15.92
CA GLY A 456 -6.97 25.64 17.05
C GLY A 456 -7.94 24.54 16.62
N GLY A 457 -8.28 23.67 17.57
CA GLY A 457 -9.21 22.55 17.37
C GLY A 457 -8.54 21.18 17.23
N ASP A 458 -9.37 20.15 17.08
CA ASP A 458 -9.01 18.73 17.06
C ASP A 458 -7.98 18.37 15.97
N ALA A 459 -8.05 19.05 14.84
CA ALA A 459 -7.20 18.80 13.66
C ALA A 459 -6.02 19.77 13.54
N SER A 460 -5.90 20.78 14.40
CA SER A 460 -4.88 21.83 14.35
C SER A 460 -4.06 21.85 15.64
N VAL A 461 -4.36 22.72 16.60
CA VAL A 461 -3.68 22.84 17.90
C VAL A 461 -4.65 22.43 19.00
N ARG A 462 -4.53 21.19 19.49
CA ARG A 462 -5.38 20.66 20.57
C ARG A 462 -5.10 21.40 21.89
N GLY A 463 -6.16 21.63 22.69
CA GLY A 463 -6.15 22.47 23.88
C GLY A 463 -6.88 23.80 23.64
N TYR A 464 -6.97 24.21 22.38
CA TYR A 464 -7.70 25.41 21.95
C TYR A 464 -8.98 25.04 21.21
N GLY A 465 -9.93 25.96 21.13
CA GLY A 465 -11.19 25.79 20.39
C GLY A 465 -10.97 25.75 18.88
N TYR A 466 -11.97 25.27 18.16
CA TYR A 466 -11.98 25.30 16.72
C TYR A 466 -11.88 26.73 16.19
N GLN A 467 -10.88 27.01 15.36
CA GLN A 467 -10.63 28.34 14.76
C GLN A 467 -10.47 29.51 15.76
N THR A 468 -10.12 29.24 17.01
CA THR A 468 -10.00 30.30 18.04
C THR A 468 -8.60 30.91 18.16
N LEU A 469 -7.68 30.52 17.32
CA LEU A 469 -6.31 31.07 17.29
C LEU A 469 -6.07 31.84 15.99
N GLY A 470 -5.68 33.11 16.12
CA GLY A 470 -5.40 34.01 15.01
C GLY A 470 -5.40 35.47 15.46
N PRO A 471 -5.17 36.39 14.52
CA PRO A 471 -5.35 37.81 14.74
C PRO A 471 -6.77 38.15 15.21
N THR A 472 -6.89 39.18 16.08
CA THR A 472 -8.15 39.65 16.63
C THR A 472 -8.44 41.07 16.19
N ASP A 473 -9.73 41.42 16.12
CA ASP A 473 -10.19 42.80 15.98
C ASP A 473 -10.02 43.59 17.28
N ASP A 474 -10.48 44.85 17.27
CA ASP A 474 -10.42 45.75 18.42
C ASP A 474 -11.34 45.28 19.57
N GLU A 475 -12.35 44.48 19.29
CA GLU A 475 -13.26 43.87 20.28
C GLU A 475 -12.72 42.57 20.88
N GLY A 476 -11.63 42.03 20.32
CA GLY A 476 -10.98 40.78 20.76
C GLY A 476 -11.53 39.51 20.10
N ASN A 477 -12.34 39.61 19.03
CA ASN A 477 -12.83 38.48 18.27
C ASN A 477 -11.78 38.05 17.23
N VAL A 478 -11.62 36.75 17.05
CA VAL A 478 -10.68 36.20 16.06
C VAL A 478 -11.21 36.40 14.65
N VAL A 479 -10.47 37.11 13.83
CA VAL A 479 -10.87 37.47 12.44
C VAL A 479 -10.09 36.69 11.37
N GLY A 480 -9.16 35.81 11.80
CA GLY A 480 -8.28 35.07 10.91
C GLY A 480 -7.08 35.87 10.42
N GLY A 481 -6.09 35.18 9.88
CA GLY A 481 -4.83 35.77 9.44
C GLY A 481 -4.49 35.46 7.96
N THR A 482 -3.48 36.17 7.48
CA THR A 482 -2.91 35.96 6.12
C THR A 482 -1.88 34.82 6.08
N ARG A 483 -1.45 34.32 7.23
CA ARG A 483 -0.46 33.26 7.36
C ARG A 483 -0.90 32.20 8.35
N LEU A 484 -0.43 30.97 8.11
CA LEU A 484 -0.65 29.83 9.00
C LEU A 484 0.65 29.06 9.14
N ALA A 485 0.97 28.67 10.36
CA ALA A 485 1.97 27.65 10.61
C ALA A 485 1.56 26.78 11.80
N THR A 486 1.36 25.48 11.56
CA THR A 486 1.05 24.50 12.60
C THR A 486 1.96 23.30 12.50
N VAL A 487 2.32 22.72 13.63
CA VAL A 487 3.09 21.48 13.75
C VAL A 487 2.42 20.61 14.82
N ARG A 488 2.21 19.34 14.49
CA ARG A 488 1.65 18.34 15.40
C ARG A 488 2.59 17.15 15.50
N LEU A 489 2.80 16.67 16.71
CA LEU A 489 3.61 15.50 16.99
C LEU A 489 2.89 14.60 17.99
N GLU A 490 2.68 13.34 17.65
CA GLU A 490 1.97 12.39 18.49
C GLU A 490 2.66 11.02 18.48
N TYR A 491 2.93 10.48 19.64
CA TYR A 491 3.34 9.10 19.83
C TYR A 491 2.13 8.26 20.27
N VAL A 492 1.87 7.18 19.53
CA VAL A 492 0.78 6.22 19.81
C VAL A 492 1.39 4.88 20.15
N HIS A 493 0.94 4.27 21.24
CA HIS A 493 1.38 2.96 21.70
C HIS A 493 0.19 1.99 21.84
N ASP A 494 0.25 0.85 21.14
CA ASP A 494 -0.76 -0.21 21.25
C ASP A 494 -0.67 -0.85 22.66
N LEU A 495 -1.78 -0.84 23.40
CA LEU A 495 -1.87 -1.35 24.77
C LEU A 495 -2.34 -2.80 24.78
N PHE A 496 -3.64 -3.01 24.72
CA PHE A 496 -4.29 -4.32 24.68
C PHE A 496 -5.49 -4.32 23.74
N GLY A 497 -5.71 -5.43 23.05
CA GLY A 497 -6.81 -5.56 22.10
C GLY A 497 -6.81 -4.43 21.04
N ASN A 498 -7.88 -3.68 21.00
CA ASN A 498 -8.08 -2.57 20.06
C ASN A 498 -7.79 -1.19 20.67
N PHE A 499 -7.19 -1.14 21.87
CA PHE A 499 -6.88 0.12 22.55
C PHE A 499 -5.42 0.52 22.36
N ALA A 500 -5.20 1.84 22.21
CA ALA A 500 -3.87 2.44 22.18
C ALA A 500 -3.86 3.73 23.03
N GLY A 501 -2.77 3.95 23.73
CA GLY A 501 -2.47 5.20 24.43
C GLY A 501 -1.74 6.17 23.50
N ALA A 502 -1.92 7.46 23.69
CA ALA A 502 -1.24 8.49 22.94
C ALA A 502 -0.71 9.59 23.85
N VAL A 503 0.41 10.19 23.47
CA VAL A 503 0.91 11.46 24.03
C VAL A 503 1.23 12.37 22.86
N PHE A 504 0.93 13.66 22.99
CA PHE A 504 1.10 14.61 21.89
C PHE A 504 1.55 15.98 22.36
N VAL A 505 2.12 16.70 21.42
CA VAL A 505 2.37 18.15 21.49
C VAL A 505 2.06 18.76 20.14
N ASP A 506 1.26 19.81 20.15
CA ASP A 506 0.89 20.60 18.99
C ASP A 506 1.33 22.05 19.23
N ALA A 507 1.77 22.71 18.19
CA ALA A 507 2.17 24.13 18.24
C ALA A 507 1.75 24.82 16.94
N GLY A 508 1.23 26.02 17.05
CA GLY A 508 0.88 26.80 15.86
C GLY A 508 0.03 28.02 16.13
N ASN A 509 -0.13 28.82 15.09
CA ASN A 509 -1.01 30.00 15.10
C ASN A 509 -1.31 30.43 13.66
N ALA A 510 -2.37 31.19 13.48
CA ALA A 510 -2.55 32.09 12.34
C ALA A 510 -2.04 33.48 12.70
N PHE A 511 -1.48 34.22 11.75
CA PHE A 511 -0.82 35.50 12.00
C PHE A 511 -0.73 36.33 10.72
N ASP A 512 -0.50 37.66 10.87
CA ASP A 512 -0.38 38.62 9.76
C ASP A 512 1.06 39.11 9.56
N GLU A 513 1.76 39.34 10.65
CA GLU A 513 3.14 39.81 10.63
C GLU A 513 4.15 38.63 10.65
N LEU A 514 5.45 38.91 10.41
CA LEU A 514 6.47 37.87 10.46
C LEU A 514 6.87 37.46 11.90
N ASP A 515 6.22 38.03 12.91
CA ASP A 515 6.43 37.64 14.31
C ASP A 515 5.58 36.41 14.64
N TRP A 516 6.19 35.27 14.46
CA TRP A 516 5.52 33.99 14.74
C TRP A 516 5.53 33.68 16.26
N SER A 517 4.37 33.77 16.86
CA SER A 517 4.14 33.46 18.26
C SER A 517 3.22 32.23 18.35
N PRO A 518 3.79 30.99 18.39
CA PRO A 518 2.98 29.79 18.37
C PRO A 518 2.29 29.57 19.72
N ASN A 519 1.02 29.22 19.69
CA ASN A 519 0.33 28.66 20.84
C ASN A 519 0.65 27.17 20.95
N ILE A 520 0.90 26.68 22.16
CA ILE A 520 1.32 25.30 22.42
C ILE A 520 0.24 24.57 23.21
N GLY A 521 -0.15 23.40 22.72
CA GLY A 521 -1.01 22.46 23.42
C GLY A 521 -0.37 21.09 23.54
N ALA A 522 -0.43 20.48 24.71
CA ALA A 522 0.06 19.13 24.88
C ALA A 522 -0.89 18.29 25.74
N GLY A 523 -0.81 16.99 25.62
CA GLY A 523 -1.72 16.13 26.36
C GLY A 523 -1.51 14.65 26.15
N ILE A 524 -2.49 13.93 26.69
CA ILE A 524 -2.55 12.47 26.61
C ILE A 524 -3.88 12.05 25.98
N GLY A 525 -3.91 10.87 25.39
CA GLY A 525 -5.13 10.36 24.76
C GLY A 525 -5.26 8.85 24.83
N LEU A 526 -6.49 8.42 24.66
CA LEU A 526 -6.88 7.03 24.45
C LEU A 526 -7.52 6.91 23.06
N ARG A 527 -7.05 5.94 22.29
CA ARG A 527 -7.60 5.59 20.98
C ARG A 527 -8.20 4.20 21.04
N TRP A 528 -9.41 4.04 20.55
CA TRP A 528 -10.09 2.76 20.43
C TRP A 528 -10.48 2.49 18.98
N ARG A 529 -9.99 1.40 18.43
CA ARG A 529 -10.39 0.89 17.12
C ARG A 529 -11.70 0.14 17.26
N SER A 530 -12.80 0.89 17.23
CA SER A 530 -14.15 0.33 17.37
C SER A 530 -14.63 -0.29 16.04
N PRO A 531 -15.64 -1.18 16.08
CA PRO A 531 -16.25 -1.74 14.87
C PRO A 531 -16.94 -0.71 13.97
N VAL A 532 -17.29 0.45 14.52
CA VAL A 532 -17.97 1.55 13.80
C VAL A 532 -17.03 2.68 13.41
N GLY A 533 -15.73 2.53 13.68
CA GLY A 533 -14.70 3.53 13.37
C GLY A 533 -13.81 3.85 14.57
N PRO A 534 -12.68 4.52 14.33
CA PRO A 534 -11.76 4.91 15.40
C PRO A 534 -12.39 5.99 16.29
N LEU A 535 -12.43 5.71 17.60
CA LEU A 535 -12.77 6.68 18.65
C LEU A 535 -11.47 7.17 19.28
N ARG A 536 -11.33 8.49 19.41
CA ARG A 536 -10.19 9.15 20.02
C ARG A 536 -10.68 10.11 21.09
N VAL A 537 -10.07 10.03 22.26
CA VAL A 537 -10.35 10.88 23.41
C VAL A 537 -9.04 11.43 23.93
N TYR A 538 -8.90 12.74 23.96
CA TYR A 538 -7.70 13.42 24.43
C TYR A 538 -8.02 14.40 25.55
N LEU A 539 -7.10 14.52 26.51
CA LEU A 539 -7.04 15.59 27.47
C LEU A 539 -5.84 16.47 27.09
N ALA A 540 -6.12 17.69 26.71
CA ALA A 540 -5.15 18.66 26.21
C ALA A 540 -5.07 19.88 27.14
N HIS A 541 -3.84 20.32 27.44
CA HIS A 541 -3.58 21.53 28.20
C HIS A 541 -2.99 22.60 27.29
N PRO A 542 -3.61 23.80 27.19
CA PRO A 542 -3.04 24.96 26.52
C PRO A 542 -1.99 25.60 27.44
N PHE A 543 -0.77 25.84 26.92
CA PHE A 543 0.31 26.40 27.74
C PHE A 543 0.33 27.95 27.77
N ASP A 544 -0.24 28.57 26.75
CA ASP A 544 -0.21 30.01 26.55
C ASP A 544 -1.52 30.71 27.00
N ASP A 545 -2.51 29.95 27.46
CA ASP A 545 -3.78 30.45 28.01
C ASP A 545 -3.86 30.13 29.50
N THR A 546 -3.55 31.13 30.34
CA THR A 546 -3.47 30.98 31.80
C THR A 546 -4.83 30.81 32.47
N ASP A 547 -5.93 31.15 31.80
CA ASP A 547 -7.28 31.10 32.35
C ASP A 547 -8.02 29.79 32.04
N ARG A 548 -7.47 28.93 31.19
CA ARG A 548 -8.13 27.71 30.76
C ARG A 548 -7.52 26.45 31.37
N SER A 549 -8.42 25.69 31.98
CA SER A 549 -8.14 24.31 32.42
C SER A 549 -8.04 23.37 31.23
N VAL A 550 -7.62 22.12 31.48
CA VAL A 550 -7.55 21.03 30.51
C VAL A 550 -8.83 20.94 29.66
N ARG A 551 -8.67 20.88 28.34
CA ARG A 551 -9.76 20.69 27.38
C ARG A 551 -9.87 19.23 26.96
N LEU A 552 -11.10 18.74 26.90
CA LEU A 552 -11.42 17.40 26.39
C LEU A 552 -11.66 17.49 24.87
N HIS A 553 -10.99 16.62 24.12
CA HIS A 553 -11.22 16.44 22.68
C HIS A 553 -11.71 15.03 22.43
N ILE A 554 -12.84 14.88 21.75
CA ILE A 554 -13.44 13.60 21.39
C ILE A 554 -13.69 13.60 19.89
N THR A 555 -13.25 12.55 19.21
CA THR A 555 -13.48 12.37 17.77
C THR A 555 -13.86 10.92 17.48
N LEU A 556 -15.00 10.69 16.85
CA LEU A 556 -15.43 9.41 16.31
C LEU A 556 -15.52 9.52 14.79
N GLY A 557 -14.81 8.68 14.11
CA GLY A 557 -14.74 8.63 12.66
C GLY A 557 -13.32 8.43 12.15
N PRO A 558 -13.14 8.22 10.83
CA PRO A 558 -11.81 8.04 10.25
C PRO A 558 -10.93 9.29 10.45
N ASP A 559 -9.62 9.08 10.41
CA ASP A 559 -8.59 10.13 10.48
C ASP A 559 -8.44 10.83 9.12
N LEU A 560 -9.51 11.36 8.57
CA LEU A 560 -9.46 12.01 7.24
C LEU A 560 -9.40 13.51 7.37
#